data_d22bb989fb4dbcc72d1241d5e3b7e20d
#
_entry.id   d22bb989fb4dbcc72d1241d5e3b7e20d
#
_cell.length_a   1.000
_cell.length_b   1.000
_cell.length_c   1.000
_cell.angle_alpha   90.00
_cell.angle_beta   90.00
_cell.angle_gamma   90.00
#
_symmetry.space_group_name_H-M   'P 1'
#
loop_
_entity.id
_entity.type
_entity.pdbx_description
1 polymer ?
#
loop_
_entity_poly.entity_id
_entity_poly.type
_entity_poly.pdbx_seq_one_letter_code
_entity_poly.pdbx_strand_id
1 'polypeptide(L)'
;MMTRVEVLAAIARKKRERPELVDLWNRAIREVHEVASRWIEIWDVDATRRHAERIVLDHPLRTADALQLAAAIVAADGVPQSLELVTLDGRLAEAARREGFPVLGVR
;
A
#
# COMPACT_ATOMS: atom_id res chain seq x y z
N MET A 1 -5.28 8.38 6.07
CA MET A 1 -4.46 7.21 5.70
C MET A 1 -5.21 5.94 6.02
N MET A 2 -5.13 4.96 5.16
CA MET A 2 -5.79 3.67 5.40
C MET A 2 -5.08 2.92 6.52
N THR A 3 -5.84 2.46 7.51
CA THR A 3 -5.27 1.72 8.64
C THR A 3 -5.08 0.24 8.27
N ARG A 4 -4.26 -0.45 9.07
CA ARG A 4 -4.09 -1.90 8.97
C ARG A 4 -5.43 -2.64 9.02
N VAL A 5 -6.32 -2.21 9.92
CA VAL A 5 -7.65 -2.81 10.06
C VAL A 5 -8.48 -2.62 8.80
N GLU A 6 -8.45 -1.43 8.21
CA GLU A 6 -9.20 -1.14 6.98
C GLU A 6 -8.71 -1.99 5.81
N VAL A 7 -7.40 -2.15 5.66
CA VAL A 7 -6.82 -3.00 4.61
C VAL A 7 -7.21 -4.45 4.82
N LEU A 8 -7.09 -4.96 6.05
CA LEU A 8 -7.48 -6.34 6.36
C LEU A 8 -8.98 -6.58 6.13
N ALA A 9 -9.83 -5.59 6.47
CA ALA A 9 -11.27 -5.70 6.23
C ALA A 9 -11.58 -5.76 4.74
N ALA A 10 -10.89 -4.97 3.92
CA ALA A 10 -11.07 -4.98 2.47
C ALA A 10 -10.63 -6.33 1.88
N ILE A 11 -9.51 -6.88 2.33
CA ILE A 11 -9.02 -8.20 1.89
C ILE A 11 -10.02 -9.30 2.28
N ALA A 12 -10.51 -9.26 3.51
CA ALA A 12 -11.49 -10.24 3.99
C ALA A 12 -12.77 -10.22 3.15
N ARG A 13 -13.24 -9.03 2.78
CA ARG A 13 -14.41 -8.90 1.91
C ARG A 13 -14.16 -9.49 0.53
N LYS A 14 -13.02 -9.20 -0.09
CA LYS A 14 -12.65 -9.76 -1.39
C LYS A 14 -12.48 -11.27 -1.35
N LYS A 15 -11.92 -11.78 -0.28
CA LYS A 15 -11.77 -13.23 -0.06
C LYS A 15 -13.13 -13.92 -0.06
N ARG A 16 -14.15 -13.32 0.57
CA ARG A 16 -15.51 -13.86 0.56
C ARG A 16 -16.16 -13.77 -0.81
N GLU A 17 -15.88 -12.73 -1.59
CA GLU A 17 -16.42 -12.55 -2.95
C GLU A 17 -15.76 -13.50 -3.96
N ARG A 18 -14.48 -13.79 -3.78
CA ARG A 18 -13.67 -14.57 -4.72
C ARG A 18 -12.93 -15.69 -3.98
N PRO A 19 -13.65 -16.71 -3.48
CA PRO A 19 -13.01 -17.77 -2.67
C PRO A 19 -11.99 -18.60 -3.45
N GLU A 20 -12.06 -18.63 -4.78
CA GLU A 20 -11.08 -19.32 -5.62
C GLU A 20 -9.67 -18.70 -5.53
N LEU A 21 -9.56 -17.47 -5.00
CA LEU A 21 -8.31 -16.77 -4.81
C LEU A 21 -7.83 -16.79 -3.37
N VAL A 22 -8.28 -17.78 -2.57
CA VAL A 22 -8.00 -17.82 -1.13
C VAL A 22 -6.51 -17.77 -0.79
N ASP A 23 -5.68 -18.46 -1.56
CA ASP A 23 -4.23 -18.45 -1.31
C ASP A 23 -3.61 -17.07 -1.54
N LEU A 24 -4.08 -16.37 -2.58
CA LEU A 24 -3.64 -15.01 -2.85
C LEU A 24 -4.02 -14.06 -1.70
N TRP A 25 -5.28 -14.15 -1.23
CA TRP A 25 -5.74 -13.28 -0.14
C TRP A 25 -5.06 -13.58 1.19
N ASN A 26 -4.79 -14.84 1.48
CA ASN A 26 -4.06 -15.23 2.69
C ASN A 26 -2.62 -14.71 2.65
N ARG A 27 -1.98 -14.75 1.49
CA ARG A 27 -0.66 -14.16 1.30
C ARG A 27 -0.71 -12.65 1.51
N ALA A 28 -1.72 -11.97 0.97
CA ALA A 28 -1.91 -10.54 1.14
C ALA A 28 -2.05 -10.16 2.63
N ILE A 29 -2.79 -10.94 3.40
CA ILE A 29 -2.96 -10.72 4.84
C ILE A 29 -1.59 -10.80 5.56
N ARG A 30 -0.78 -11.80 5.24
CA ARG A 30 0.55 -11.92 5.83
C ARG A 30 1.43 -10.71 5.50
N GLU A 31 1.40 -10.26 4.25
CA GLU A 31 2.19 -9.10 3.82
C GLU A 31 1.74 -7.81 4.53
N VAL A 32 0.44 -7.64 4.74
CA VAL A 32 -0.08 -6.49 5.50
C VAL A 32 0.49 -6.46 6.91
N HIS A 33 0.53 -7.60 7.60
CA HIS A 33 1.08 -7.66 8.95
C HIS A 33 2.56 -7.31 8.98
N GLU A 34 3.31 -7.78 8.01
CA GLU A 34 4.74 -7.49 7.91
C GLU A 34 5.00 -6.01 7.64
N VAL A 35 4.31 -5.44 6.65
CA VAL A 35 4.47 -4.03 6.27
C VAL A 35 4.01 -3.10 7.40
N ALA A 36 2.90 -3.40 8.04
CA ALA A 36 2.36 -2.57 9.11
C ALA A 36 3.32 -2.46 10.29
N SER A 37 4.07 -3.50 10.62
CA SER A 37 5.03 -3.45 11.71
C SER A 37 6.18 -2.47 11.44
N ARG A 38 6.54 -2.30 10.17
CA ARG A 38 7.58 -1.35 9.76
C ARG A 38 7.07 0.09 9.80
N TRP A 39 5.82 0.33 9.42
CA TRP A 39 5.26 1.68 9.34
C TRP A 39 5.15 2.36 10.69
N ILE A 40 4.93 1.60 11.77
CA ILE A 40 4.82 2.14 13.12
C ILE A 40 6.15 2.75 13.58
N GLU A 41 7.27 2.24 13.09
CA GLU A 41 8.60 2.63 13.53
C GLU A 41 9.15 3.86 12.79
N ILE A 42 8.64 4.18 11.60
CA ILE A 42 9.26 5.18 10.70
C ILE A 42 8.26 6.29 10.32
N TRP A 43 7.43 6.70 11.26
CA TRP A 43 6.44 7.73 10.96
C TRP A 43 7.07 9.11 10.92
N ASP A 44 7.18 9.70 9.73
CA ASP A 44 7.59 11.09 9.50
C ASP A 44 6.47 11.81 8.74
N VAL A 45 5.73 12.64 9.47
CA VAL A 45 4.56 13.33 8.92
C VAL A 45 4.94 14.35 7.85
N ASP A 46 6.03 15.09 8.06
CA ASP A 46 6.44 16.11 7.10
C ASP A 46 6.96 15.50 5.80
N ALA A 47 7.78 14.47 5.88
CA ALA A 47 8.26 13.77 4.70
C ALA A 47 7.10 13.09 3.95
N THR A 48 6.17 12.48 4.67
CA THR A 48 4.99 11.85 4.08
C THR A 48 4.16 12.89 3.33
N ARG A 49 3.93 14.06 3.91
CA ARG A 49 3.17 15.12 3.26
C ARG A 49 3.85 15.59 1.98
N ARG A 50 5.16 15.83 2.00
CA ARG A 50 5.89 16.24 0.81
C ARG A 50 5.78 15.24 -0.33
N HIS A 51 5.93 13.98 -0.03
CA HIS A 51 5.75 12.91 -1.02
C HIS A 51 4.31 12.83 -1.51
N ALA A 52 3.32 12.97 -0.62
CA ALA A 52 1.92 12.94 -1.01
C ALA A 52 1.56 14.06 -1.97
N GLU A 53 2.07 15.27 -1.75
CA GLU A 53 1.85 16.41 -2.65
C GLU A 53 2.37 16.10 -4.06
N ARG A 54 3.57 15.54 -4.18
CA ARG A 54 4.12 15.12 -5.46
C ARG A 54 3.29 14.00 -6.10
N ILE A 55 2.94 13.00 -5.32
CA ILE A 55 2.18 11.83 -5.79
C ILE A 55 0.82 12.22 -6.35
N VAL A 56 0.11 13.12 -5.68
CA VAL A 56 -1.19 13.61 -6.14
C VAL A 56 -1.09 14.32 -7.49
N LEU A 57 0.02 15.00 -7.74
CA LEU A 57 0.26 15.69 -9.01
C LEU A 57 0.66 14.73 -10.13
N ASP A 58 1.37 13.66 -9.81
CA ASP A 58 1.93 12.73 -10.80
C ASP A 58 1.01 11.56 -11.14
N HIS A 59 0.08 11.23 -10.26
CA HIS A 59 -0.77 10.04 -10.40
C HIS A 59 -2.25 10.36 -10.13
N PRO A 60 -3.19 9.69 -10.83
CA PRO A 60 -4.63 9.91 -10.63
C PRO A 60 -5.14 9.18 -9.38
N LEU A 61 -4.70 9.61 -8.20
CA LEU A 61 -5.04 9.01 -6.92
C LEU A 61 -5.88 9.94 -6.07
N ARG A 62 -6.72 9.32 -5.22
CA ARG A 62 -7.39 10.04 -4.15
C ARG A 62 -6.37 10.43 -3.08
N THR A 63 -6.69 11.44 -2.30
CA THR A 63 -5.80 11.95 -1.24
C THR A 63 -5.37 10.83 -0.28
N ALA A 64 -6.30 9.99 0.16
CA ALA A 64 -5.98 8.91 1.10
C ALA A 64 -4.99 7.91 0.49
N ASP A 65 -5.15 7.57 -0.78
CA ASP A 65 -4.24 6.65 -1.47
C ASP A 65 -2.88 7.28 -1.71
N ALA A 66 -2.85 8.56 -2.03
CA ALA A 66 -1.60 9.29 -2.17
C ALA A 66 -0.82 9.34 -0.86
N LEU A 67 -1.51 9.55 0.26
CA LEU A 67 -0.89 9.52 1.59
C LEU A 67 -0.34 8.14 1.94
N GLN A 68 -1.07 7.10 1.58
CA GLN A 68 -0.62 5.73 1.81
C GLN A 68 0.65 5.41 1.01
N LEU A 69 0.68 5.79 -0.27
CA LEU A 69 1.85 5.58 -1.10
C LEU A 69 3.04 6.42 -0.61
N ALA A 70 2.79 7.65 -0.21
CA ALA A 70 3.81 8.52 0.35
C ALA A 70 4.42 7.93 1.63
N ALA A 71 3.59 7.37 2.51
CA ALA A 71 4.05 6.70 3.72
C ALA A 71 4.93 5.49 3.39
N ALA A 72 4.57 4.74 2.35
CA ALA A 72 5.38 3.62 1.87
C ALA A 72 6.74 4.08 1.35
N ILE A 73 6.78 5.20 0.63
CA ILE A 73 8.03 5.77 0.12
C ILE A 73 8.96 6.14 1.29
N VAL A 74 8.42 6.77 2.32
CA VAL A 74 9.18 7.12 3.52
C VAL A 74 9.68 5.85 4.22
N ALA A 75 8.82 4.85 4.38
CA ALA A 75 9.20 3.59 5.02
C ALA A 75 10.28 2.84 4.25
N ALA A 76 10.27 2.93 2.92
CA ALA A 76 11.26 2.27 2.06
C ALA A 76 12.63 2.97 2.08
N ASP A 77 12.70 4.19 2.60
CA ASP A 77 13.94 4.95 2.79
C ASP A 77 14.83 4.97 1.54
N GLY A 78 14.24 5.36 0.40
CA GLY A 78 14.94 5.48 -0.87
C GLY A 78 15.14 4.18 -1.64
N VAL A 79 14.66 3.05 -1.12
CA VAL A 79 14.77 1.75 -1.78
C VAL A 79 13.39 1.10 -1.91
N PRO A 80 12.52 1.58 -2.82
CA PRO A 80 11.17 1.03 -2.97
C PRO A 80 11.14 -0.47 -3.22
N GLN A 81 12.15 -1.01 -3.89
CA GLN A 81 12.24 -2.44 -4.17
C GLN A 81 12.32 -3.30 -2.92
N SER A 82 12.71 -2.71 -1.79
CA SER A 82 12.85 -3.43 -0.51
C SER A 82 11.53 -3.60 0.24
N LEU A 83 10.46 -2.93 -0.20
CA LEU A 83 9.18 -2.89 0.50
C LEU A 83 8.05 -3.29 -0.43
N GLU A 84 7.47 -4.46 -0.17
CA GLU A 84 6.31 -4.92 -0.92
C GLU A 84 5.05 -4.17 -0.48
N LEU A 85 4.32 -3.60 -1.44
CA LEU A 85 3.12 -2.83 -1.15
C LEU A 85 1.89 -3.68 -1.43
N VAL A 86 0.95 -3.69 -0.49
CA VAL A 86 -0.29 -4.46 -0.58
C VAL A 86 -1.45 -3.51 -0.85
N THR A 87 -2.17 -3.71 -1.94
CA THR A 87 -3.36 -2.92 -2.25
C THR A 87 -4.34 -3.72 -3.10
N LEU A 88 -5.63 -3.39 -2.95
CA LEU A 88 -6.71 -3.93 -3.78
C LEU A 88 -7.19 -2.92 -4.82
N ASP A 89 -6.62 -1.73 -4.85
CA ASP A 89 -6.98 -0.66 -5.78
C ASP A 89 -6.01 -0.65 -6.97
N GLY A 90 -6.56 -0.79 -8.18
CA GLY A 90 -5.76 -0.83 -9.40
C GLY A 90 -4.99 0.45 -9.69
N ARG A 91 -5.54 1.61 -9.35
CA ARG A 91 -4.87 2.90 -9.56
C ARG A 91 -3.69 3.05 -8.61
N LEU A 92 -3.88 2.66 -7.35
CA LEU A 92 -2.79 2.69 -6.38
C LEU A 92 -1.71 1.68 -6.74
N ALA A 93 -2.09 0.48 -7.19
CA ALA A 93 -1.13 -0.53 -7.65
C ALA A 93 -0.27 -0.01 -8.81
N GLU A 94 -0.90 0.63 -9.79
CA GLU A 94 -0.18 1.18 -10.93
C GLU A 94 0.79 2.29 -10.50
N ALA A 95 0.33 3.21 -9.68
CA ALA A 95 1.17 4.29 -9.17
C ALA A 95 2.35 3.73 -8.37
N ALA A 96 2.11 2.75 -7.51
CA ALA A 96 3.15 2.12 -6.71
C ALA A 96 4.21 1.43 -7.59
N ARG A 97 3.79 0.74 -8.64
CA ARG A 97 4.73 0.12 -9.59
C ARG A 97 5.59 1.17 -10.28
N ARG A 98 5.00 2.29 -10.68
CA ARG A 98 5.75 3.40 -11.29
C ARG A 98 6.75 4.03 -10.32
N GLU A 99 6.43 4.01 -9.03
CA GLU A 99 7.35 4.48 -7.99
C GLU A 99 8.40 3.43 -7.61
N GLY A 100 8.36 2.23 -8.19
CA GLY A 100 9.37 1.20 -8.00
C GLY A 100 9.03 0.12 -6.98
N PHE A 101 7.82 0.09 -6.46
CA PHE A 101 7.41 -0.93 -5.48
C PHE A 101 6.96 -2.22 -6.14
N PRO A 102 7.36 -3.39 -5.60
CA PRO A 102 6.64 -4.62 -5.90
C PRO A 102 5.26 -4.56 -5.26
N VAL A 103 4.24 -4.97 -6.00
CA VAL A 103 2.84 -4.87 -5.55
C VAL A 103 2.20 -6.24 -5.47
N LEU A 104 1.50 -6.47 -4.36
CA LEU A 104 0.72 -7.67 -4.10
C LEU A 104 -0.77 -7.32 -3.96
N GLY A 105 -1.66 -8.18 -4.44
CA GLY A 105 -3.10 -8.06 -4.25
C GLY A 105 -3.88 -7.66 -5.49
N VAL A 106 -3.30 -6.89 -6.39
CA VAL A 106 -3.91 -6.49 -7.67
C VAL A 106 -2.97 -6.81 -8.80
N ARG A 107 -3.53 -7.35 -9.86
CA ARG A 107 -2.80 -7.70 -11.07
C ARG A 107 -2.50 -6.47 -11.93
#